data_dd032a7232183773074561d407a00110
#
_entry.id   dd032a7232183773074561d407a00110
#
_cell.length_a   1.000
_cell.length_b   1.000
_cell.length_c   1.000
_cell.angle_alpha   90.00
_cell.angle_beta   90.00
_cell.angle_gamma   90.00
#
_symmetry.space_group_name_H-M   'P 1'
#
loop_
_entity.id
_entity.type
_entity.pdbx_description
1 polymer ?
#
loop_
_entity_poly.entity_id
_entity_poly.type
_entity_poly.pdbx_seq_one_letter_code
_entity_poly.pdbx_strand_id
1 'polypeptide(L)'
;MTLLRSDAALRRDQILDAADAVFAERGITAPLDLVVTRAGVGRATLYRNFPDRAALVEALFERSIGSLEAAAPGHDLFALVERVAGALVAAPALADYWRALEPGHPAAKAARERLARLFRAPLAAALKSRTCRADLRPADLVLVCGMLGAALRGATAANRRSLVRRALDLVGAGLAPPARGR
;
A
#
# COMPACT_ATOMS: atom_id res chain seq x y z
N MET A 1 7.05 -33.50 -7.64
CA MET A 1 7.60 -32.11 -7.70
C MET A 1 6.64 -31.02 -7.22
N THR A 2 5.32 -31.26 -7.14
CA THR A 2 4.30 -30.25 -6.75
C THR A 2 4.33 -29.93 -5.25
N LEU A 3 4.57 -30.89 -4.36
CA LEU A 3 4.56 -30.69 -2.90
C LEU A 3 5.69 -29.78 -2.40
N LEU A 4 6.90 -29.89 -2.94
CA LEU A 4 8.06 -29.06 -2.54
C LEU A 4 7.89 -27.57 -2.92
N ARG A 5 7.21 -27.28 -4.03
CA ARG A 5 6.87 -25.90 -4.43
C ARG A 5 5.81 -25.30 -3.51
N SER A 6 4.85 -26.10 -3.05
CA SER A 6 3.83 -25.68 -2.08
C SER A 6 4.45 -25.30 -0.74
N ASP A 7 5.38 -26.10 -0.21
CA ASP A 7 6.06 -25.85 1.07
C ASP A 7 6.96 -24.61 1.04
N ALA A 8 7.62 -24.35 -0.10
CA ALA A 8 8.45 -23.16 -0.27
C ALA A 8 7.59 -21.88 -0.34
N ALA A 9 6.45 -21.93 -1.02
CA ALA A 9 5.50 -20.82 -1.10
C ALA A 9 4.89 -20.53 0.29
N LEU A 10 4.45 -21.56 1.00
CA LEU A 10 3.92 -21.41 2.36
C LEU A 10 4.93 -20.78 3.32
N ARG A 11 6.20 -21.21 3.25
CA ARG A 11 7.27 -20.62 4.09
C ARG A 11 7.54 -19.17 3.73
N ARG A 12 7.49 -18.83 2.44
CA ARG A 12 7.64 -17.45 1.98
C ARG A 12 6.52 -16.57 2.54
N ASP A 13 5.28 -17.03 2.49
CA ASP A 13 4.12 -16.32 3.02
C ASP A 13 4.20 -16.18 4.54
N GLN A 14 4.59 -17.22 5.27
CA GLN A 14 4.84 -17.16 6.72
C GLN A 14 5.87 -16.08 7.10
N ILE A 15 6.96 -15.96 6.33
CA ILE A 15 7.96 -14.92 6.56
C ILE A 15 7.38 -13.53 6.28
N LEU A 16 6.60 -13.37 5.22
CA LEU A 16 5.95 -12.11 4.88
C LEU A 16 4.92 -11.69 5.94
N ASP A 17 4.12 -12.62 6.47
CA ASP A 17 3.16 -12.33 7.53
C ASP A 17 3.86 -11.90 8.83
N ALA A 18 4.93 -12.61 9.19
CA ALA A 18 5.74 -12.25 10.34
C ALA A 18 6.41 -10.87 10.18
N ALA A 19 6.92 -10.58 8.99
CA ALA A 19 7.57 -9.31 8.68
C ALA A 19 6.58 -8.14 8.74
N ASP A 20 5.38 -8.31 8.17
CA ASP A 20 4.31 -7.31 8.20
C ASP A 20 3.96 -6.96 9.65
N ALA A 21 3.73 -7.96 10.48
CA ALA A 21 3.43 -7.78 11.90
C ALA A 21 4.58 -7.11 12.68
N VAL A 22 5.83 -7.57 12.49
CA VAL A 22 7.00 -6.98 13.17
C VAL A 22 7.20 -5.54 12.75
N PHE A 23 7.08 -5.24 11.47
CA PHE A 23 7.29 -3.88 10.95
C PHE A 23 6.14 -2.94 11.35
N ALA A 24 4.90 -3.44 11.45
CA ALA A 24 3.78 -2.66 11.96
C ALA A 24 3.94 -2.28 13.43
N GLU A 25 4.53 -3.16 14.25
CA GLU A 25 4.74 -2.96 15.69
C GLU A 25 5.98 -2.12 16.00
N ARG A 26 7.08 -2.31 15.26
CA ARG A 26 8.41 -1.82 15.61
C ARG A 26 9.09 -0.96 14.54
N GLY A 27 8.39 -0.73 13.43
CA GLY A 27 8.92 0.03 12.30
C GLY A 27 9.80 -0.82 11.36
N ILE A 28 10.06 -0.28 10.17
CA ILE A 28 10.75 -0.97 9.08
C ILE A 28 12.23 -1.30 9.38
N THR A 29 12.81 -0.60 10.34
CA THR A 29 14.21 -0.79 10.77
C THR A 29 14.37 -1.89 11.82
N ALA A 30 13.28 -2.50 12.28
CA ALA A 30 13.31 -3.59 13.27
C ALA A 30 14.28 -4.71 12.86
N PRO A 31 15.04 -5.31 13.79
CA PRO A 31 15.96 -6.41 13.48
C PRO A 31 15.25 -7.57 12.79
N LEU A 32 15.82 -8.13 11.71
CA LEU A 32 15.24 -9.26 10.99
C LEU A 32 15.17 -10.53 11.83
N ASP A 33 15.95 -10.62 12.92
CA ASP A 33 15.86 -11.72 13.89
C ASP A 33 14.48 -11.80 14.56
N LEU A 34 13.80 -10.67 14.74
CA LEU A 34 12.41 -10.67 15.23
C LEU A 34 11.46 -11.30 14.22
N VAL A 35 11.71 -11.09 12.92
CA VAL A 35 10.95 -11.74 11.85
C VAL A 35 11.22 -13.24 11.85
N VAL A 36 12.49 -13.65 11.97
CA VAL A 36 12.90 -15.07 12.07
C VAL A 36 12.18 -15.77 13.21
N THR A 37 12.22 -15.16 14.41
CA THR A 37 11.57 -15.70 15.61
C THR A 37 10.06 -15.80 15.45
N ARG A 38 9.42 -14.74 14.93
CA ARG A 38 7.96 -14.70 14.75
C ARG A 38 7.46 -15.65 13.67
N ALA A 39 8.24 -15.83 12.58
CA ALA A 39 7.93 -16.77 11.51
C ALA A 39 8.19 -18.22 11.87
N GLY A 40 8.89 -18.50 12.97
CA GLY A 40 9.29 -19.86 13.33
C GLY A 40 10.25 -20.52 12.33
N VAL A 41 11.08 -19.74 11.63
CA VAL A 41 12.02 -20.24 10.63
C VAL A 41 13.47 -20.00 11.07
N GLY A 42 14.43 -20.71 10.45
CA GLY A 42 15.84 -20.41 10.65
C GLY A 42 16.31 -19.20 9.87
N ARG A 43 17.36 -18.50 10.35
CA ARG A 43 18.00 -17.37 9.63
C ARG A 43 18.35 -17.71 8.19
N ALA A 44 18.97 -18.88 7.95
CA ALA A 44 19.31 -19.33 6.61
C ALA A 44 18.08 -19.45 5.68
N THR A 45 16.92 -19.80 6.24
CA THR A 45 15.68 -19.90 5.48
C THR A 45 15.16 -18.51 5.12
N LEU A 46 15.22 -17.54 6.02
CA LEU A 46 14.88 -16.14 5.73
C LEU A 46 15.75 -15.59 4.61
N TYR A 47 17.09 -15.69 4.74
CA TYR A 47 18.01 -15.11 3.75
C TYR A 47 18.02 -15.83 2.40
N ARG A 48 17.65 -17.11 2.34
CA ARG A 48 17.39 -17.78 1.04
C ARG A 48 16.16 -17.26 0.33
N ASN A 49 15.13 -16.83 1.06
CA ASN A 49 13.91 -16.29 0.48
C ASN A 49 14.03 -14.79 0.17
N PHE A 50 14.75 -14.07 1.04
CA PHE A 50 14.92 -12.61 0.99
C PHE A 50 16.36 -12.28 1.36
N PRO A 51 17.25 -12.03 0.37
CA PRO A 51 18.69 -11.87 0.61
C PRO A 51 19.02 -10.69 1.52
N ASP A 52 18.16 -9.70 1.55
CA ASP A 52 18.30 -8.52 2.41
C ASP A 52 16.92 -7.94 2.81
N ARG A 53 16.96 -6.88 3.60
CA ARG A 53 15.77 -6.16 4.04
C ARG A 53 15.00 -5.54 2.87
N ALA A 54 15.70 -5.00 1.88
CA ALA A 54 15.05 -4.35 0.73
C ALA A 54 14.21 -5.35 -0.05
N ALA A 55 14.75 -6.54 -0.33
CA ALA A 55 14.01 -7.61 -1.00
C ALA A 55 12.78 -8.07 -0.21
N LEU A 56 12.86 -8.11 1.14
CA LEU A 56 11.72 -8.45 1.99
C LEU A 56 10.63 -7.36 1.93
N VAL A 57 11.03 -6.10 1.99
CA VAL A 57 10.10 -4.96 1.92
C VAL A 57 9.46 -4.83 0.55
N GLU A 58 10.23 -5.03 -0.52
CA GLU A 58 9.69 -5.07 -1.88
C GLU A 58 8.66 -6.18 -2.05
N ALA A 59 8.91 -7.37 -1.50
CA ALA A 59 7.96 -8.46 -1.53
C ALA A 59 6.67 -8.19 -0.73
N LEU A 60 6.76 -7.50 0.40
CA LEU A 60 5.60 -7.02 1.15
C LEU A 60 4.78 -6.02 0.33
N PHE A 61 5.46 -5.10 -0.35
CA PHE A 61 4.81 -4.15 -1.23
C PHE A 61 4.12 -4.84 -2.41
N GLU A 62 4.81 -5.76 -3.08
CA GLU A 62 4.24 -6.54 -4.18
C GLU A 62 2.97 -7.28 -3.75
N ARG A 63 2.98 -7.88 -2.57
CA ARG A 63 1.81 -8.54 -1.97
C ARG A 63 0.67 -7.55 -1.73
N SER A 64 0.98 -6.38 -1.17
CA SER A 64 -0.01 -5.34 -0.90
C SER A 64 -0.64 -4.80 -2.18
N ILE A 65 0.17 -4.46 -3.18
CA ILE A 65 -0.32 -3.98 -4.48
C ILE A 65 -1.13 -5.06 -5.21
N GLY A 66 -0.66 -6.32 -5.21
CA GLY A 66 -1.39 -7.44 -5.80
C GLY A 66 -2.77 -7.64 -5.15
N SER A 67 -2.87 -7.48 -3.84
CA SER A 67 -4.16 -7.51 -3.11
C SER A 67 -5.09 -6.37 -3.53
N LEU A 68 -4.55 -5.17 -3.74
CA LEU A 68 -5.33 -4.02 -4.23
C LEU A 68 -5.79 -4.26 -5.68
N GLU A 69 -4.91 -4.76 -6.55
CA GLU A 69 -5.23 -5.10 -7.94
C GLU A 69 -6.32 -6.16 -8.04
N ALA A 70 -6.24 -7.22 -7.23
CA ALA A 70 -7.25 -8.28 -7.18
C ALA A 70 -8.61 -7.79 -6.68
N ALA A 71 -8.62 -6.81 -5.80
CA ALA A 71 -9.84 -6.26 -5.22
C ALA A 71 -10.43 -5.08 -6.00
N ALA A 72 -9.70 -4.48 -6.93
CA ALA A 72 -10.14 -3.29 -7.67
C ALA A 72 -11.38 -3.49 -8.57
N PRO A 73 -11.58 -4.65 -9.21
CA PRO A 73 -12.77 -4.86 -10.03
C PRO A 73 -14.06 -4.67 -9.22
N GLY A 74 -14.96 -3.85 -9.75
CA GLY A 74 -16.25 -3.57 -9.12
C GLY A 74 -16.26 -2.45 -8.08
N HIS A 75 -15.10 -1.87 -7.73
CA HIS A 75 -15.06 -0.68 -6.88
C HIS A 75 -15.18 0.60 -7.72
N ASP A 76 -15.97 1.54 -7.21
CA ASP A 76 -15.93 2.91 -7.73
C ASP A 76 -14.63 3.63 -7.32
N LEU A 77 -14.43 4.84 -7.86
CA LEU A 77 -13.23 5.61 -7.63
C LEU A 77 -12.97 5.89 -6.15
N PHE A 78 -13.99 6.31 -5.40
CA PHE A 78 -13.85 6.71 -4.00
C PHE A 78 -13.64 5.50 -3.10
N ALA A 79 -14.39 4.41 -3.34
CA ALA A 79 -14.21 3.15 -2.64
C ALA A 79 -12.78 2.58 -2.83
N LEU A 80 -12.20 2.75 -4.03
CA LEU A 80 -10.83 2.34 -4.28
C LEU A 80 -9.81 3.23 -3.54
N VAL A 81 -10.02 4.54 -3.48
CA VAL A 81 -9.17 5.46 -2.68
C VAL A 81 -9.23 5.09 -1.20
N GLU A 82 -10.42 4.83 -0.66
CA GLU A 82 -10.59 4.37 0.72
C GLU A 82 -9.87 3.05 1.00
N ARG A 83 -9.93 2.12 0.05
CA ARG A 83 -9.25 0.84 0.16
C ARG A 83 -7.73 0.98 0.17
N VAL A 84 -7.17 1.84 -0.69
CA VAL A 84 -5.74 2.17 -0.67
C VAL A 84 -5.36 2.82 0.65
N ALA A 85 -6.18 3.74 1.15
CA ALA A 85 -5.97 4.37 2.45
C ALA A 85 -5.98 3.34 3.60
N GLY A 86 -6.89 2.37 3.57
CA GLY A 86 -6.94 1.25 4.51
C GLY A 86 -5.66 0.40 4.48
N ALA A 87 -5.15 0.09 3.28
CA ALA A 87 -3.89 -0.64 3.11
C ALA A 87 -2.68 0.14 3.68
N LEU A 88 -2.63 1.46 3.47
CA LEU A 88 -1.61 2.33 4.07
C LEU A 88 -1.67 2.34 5.60
N VAL A 89 -2.88 2.37 6.18
CA VAL A 89 -3.06 2.28 7.66
C VAL A 89 -2.60 0.93 8.19
N ALA A 90 -2.88 -0.15 7.47
CA ALA A 90 -2.51 -1.51 7.87
C ALA A 90 -0.99 -1.73 7.83
N ALA A 91 -0.28 -1.12 6.85
CA ALA A 91 1.15 -1.27 6.65
C ALA A 91 1.90 0.07 6.66
N PRO A 92 1.92 0.81 7.80
CA PRO A 92 2.54 2.13 7.88
C PRO A 92 4.04 2.11 7.59
N ALA A 93 4.72 1.04 7.94
CA ALA A 93 6.14 0.86 7.68
C ALA A 93 6.47 0.82 6.17
N LEU A 94 5.57 0.26 5.35
CA LEU A 94 5.68 0.31 3.89
C LEU A 94 5.54 1.75 3.37
N ALA A 95 4.59 2.51 3.88
CA ALA A 95 4.40 3.91 3.52
C ALA A 95 5.65 4.75 3.86
N ASP A 96 6.29 4.48 5.00
CA ASP A 96 7.53 5.13 5.41
C ASP A 96 8.72 4.75 4.50
N TYR A 97 8.85 3.49 4.15
CA TYR A 97 9.87 3.00 3.23
C TYR A 97 9.77 3.70 1.86
N TRP A 98 8.57 3.70 1.26
CA TRP A 98 8.34 4.30 -0.04
C TRP A 98 8.57 5.81 -0.06
N ARG A 99 8.28 6.47 1.04
CA ARG A 99 8.54 7.91 1.20
C ARG A 99 10.02 8.22 1.34
N ALA A 100 10.78 7.30 1.94
CA ALA A 100 12.23 7.44 2.11
C ALA A 100 13.02 7.17 0.83
N LEU A 101 12.43 6.51 -0.17
CA LEU A 101 13.08 6.30 -1.47
C LEU A 101 13.19 7.63 -2.22
N GLU A 102 14.32 7.82 -2.89
CA GLU A 102 14.51 8.96 -3.79
C GLU A 102 13.44 8.96 -4.90
N PRO A 103 12.98 10.15 -5.35
CA PRO A 103 11.94 10.27 -6.38
C PRO A 103 12.26 9.53 -7.69
N GLY A 104 13.54 9.39 -8.03
CA GLY A 104 14.04 8.69 -9.22
C GLY A 104 14.25 7.19 -9.04
N HIS A 105 14.05 6.62 -7.84
CA HIS A 105 14.30 5.21 -7.58
C HIS A 105 13.41 4.33 -8.46
N PRO A 106 13.98 3.34 -9.22
CA PRO A 106 13.22 2.53 -10.19
C PRO A 106 12.00 1.83 -9.55
N ALA A 107 12.15 1.26 -8.36
CA ALA A 107 11.05 0.60 -7.65
C ALA A 107 9.93 1.59 -7.29
N ALA A 108 10.28 2.82 -6.85
CA ALA A 108 9.28 3.85 -6.54
C ALA A 108 8.53 4.31 -7.81
N LYS A 109 9.23 4.40 -8.95
CA LYS A 109 8.61 4.70 -10.24
C LYS A 109 7.64 3.59 -10.66
N ALA A 110 8.08 2.33 -10.63
CA ALA A 110 7.25 1.17 -10.98
C ALA A 110 6.00 1.07 -10.10
N ALA A 111 6.13 1.32 -8.79
CA ALA A 111 5.02 1.34 -7.85
C ALA A 111 3.99 2.43 -8.18
N ARG A 112 4.46 3.65 -8.45
CA ARG A 112 3.56 4.76 -8.86
C ARG A 112 2.83 4.45 -10.17
N GLU A 113 3.51 3.85 -11.13
CA GLU A 113 2.90 3.44 -12.41
C GLU A 113 1.83 2.34 -12.21
N ARG A 114 2.07 1.38 -11.32
CA ARG A 114 1.07 0.34 -10.98
C ARG A 114 -0.15 0.95 -10.29
N LEU A 115 0.04 1.82 -9.30
CA LEU A 115 -1.06 2.54 -8.66
C LEU A 115 -1.83 3.40 -9.67
N ALA A 116 -1.15 4.11 -10.56
CA ALA A 116 -1.82 4.88 -11.61
C ALA A 116 -2.66 4.00 -12.54
N ARG A 117 -2.18 2.81 -12.90
CA ARG A 117 -2.95 1.85 -13.70
C ARG A 117 -4.21 1.38 -12.98
N LEU A 118 -4.11 1.11 -11.67
CA LEU A 118 -5.23 0.68 -10.83
C LEU A 118 -6.41 1.67 -10.90
N PHE A 119 -6.13 2.96 -10.93
CA PHE A 119 -7.14 4.01 -10.96
C PHE A 119 -7.72 4.30 -12.35
N ARG A 120 -7.14 3.80 -13.46
CA ARG A 120 -7.57 4.18 -14.81
C ARG A 120 -9.04 3.88 -15.09
N ALA A 121 -9.48 2.65 -14.86
CA ALA A 121 -10.85 2.25 -15.15
C ALA A 121 -11.88 2.89 -14.21
N PRO A 122 -11.70 2.90 -12.87
CA PRO A 122 -12.61 3.61 -11.96
C PRO A 122 -12.68 5.12 -12.23
N LEU A 123 -11.55 5.75 -12.56
CA LEU A 123 -11.54 7.19 -12.90
C LEU A 123 -12.30 7.45 -14.22
N ALA A 124 -12.10 6.64 -15.26
CA ALA A 124 -12.83 6.79 -16.50
C ALA A 124 -14.36 6.66 -16.30
N ALA A 125 -14.79 5.72 -15.45
CA ALA A 125 -16.19 5.57 -15.07
C ALA A 125 -16.72 6.80 -14.31
N ALA A 126 -15.95 7.31 -13.33
CA ALA A 126 -16.31 8.49 -12.54
C ALA A 126 -16.40 9.77 -13.40
N LEU A 127 -15.49 9.95 -14.35
CA LEU A 127 -15.53 11.06 -15.31
C LEU A 127 -16.77 10.98 -16.21
N LYS A 128 -17.10 9.79 -16.72
CA LYS A 128 -18.29 9.56 -17.54
C LYS A 128 -19.58 9.85 -16.78
N SER A 129 -19.66 9.44 -15.51
CA SER A 129 -20.82 9.66 -14.63
C SER A 129 -20.82 11.05 -13.97
N ARG A 130 -19.78 11.86 -14.19
CA ARG A 130 -19.61 13.19 -13.58
C ARG A 130 -19.67 13.17 -12.04
N THR A 131 -19.16 12.11 -11.43
CA THR A 131 -19.09 11.97 -9.97
C THR A 131 -17.79 12.52 -9.38
N CYS A 132 -16.83 12.90 -10.23
CA CYS A 132 -15.59 13.57 -9.84
C CYS A 132 -15.36 14.81 -10.71
N ARG A 133 -14.39 15.66 -10.32
CA ARG A 133 -13.96 16.80 -11.13
C ARG A 133 -13.40 16.33 -12.47
N ALA A 134 -13.66 17.11 -13.53
CA ALA A 134 -13.38 16.72 -14.92
C ALA A 134 -11.88 16.73 -15.30
N ASP A 135 -11.04 17.39 -14.52
CA ASP A 135 -9.60 17.56 -14.77
C ASP A 135 -8.72 16.50 -14.12
N LEU A 136 -9.30 15.54 -13.36
CA LEU A 136 -8.55 14.51 -12.67
C LEU A 136 -7.84 13.56 -13.64
N ARG A 137 -6.60 13.20 -13.26
CA ARG A 137 -5.75 12.24 -13.94
C ARG A 137 -5.35 11.11 -12.98
N PRO A 138 -4.97 9.93 -13.48
CA PRO A 138 -4.48 8.85 -12.61
C PRO A 138 -3.31 9.24 -11.72
N ALA A 139 -2.43 10.15 -12.19
CA ALA A 139 -1.31 10.68 -11.41
C ALA A 139 -1.75 11.49 -10.18
N ASP A 140 -2.89 12.19 -10.27
CA ASP A 140 -3.43 12.97 -9.14
C ASP A 140 -3.89 12.04 -8.02
N LEU A 141 -4.44 10.87 -8.36
CA LEU A 141 -4.84 9.85 -7.39
C LEU A 141 -3.63 9.20 -6.72
N VAL A 142 -2.52 9.03 -7.44
CA VAL A 142 -1.24 8.59 -6.85
C VAL A 142 -0.71 9.65 -5.87
N LEU A 143 -0.81 10.94 -6.23
CA LEU A 143 -0.47 12.04 -5.32
C LEU A 143 -1.35 12.02 -4.06
N VAL A 144 -2.66 11.83 -4.21
CA VAL A 144 -3.60 11.68 -3.10
C VAL A 144 -3.18 10.52 -2.18
N CYS A 145 -2.82 9.36 -2.73
CA CYS A 145 -2.31 8.23 -1.94
C CYS A 145 -1.05 8.62 -1.15
N GLY A 146 -0.14 9.38 -1.76
CA GLY A 146 1.05 9.91 -1.09
C GLY A 146 0.71 10.86 0.06
N MET A 147 -0.26 11.76 -0.14
CA MET A 147 -0.76 12.67 0.90
C MET A 147 -1.40 11.92 2.06
N LEU A 148 -2.24 10.91 1.77
CA LEU A 148 -2.83 10.03 2.79
C LEU A 148 -1.76 9.27 3.56
N GLY A 149 -0.73 8.76 2.89
CA GLY A 149 0.43 8.14 3.54
C GLY A 149 1.20 9.09 4.46
N ALA A 150 1.28 10.39 4.12
CA ALA A 150 1.91 11.39 4.98
C ALA A 150 1.11 11.68 6.27
N ALA A 151 -0.21 11.50 6.24
CA ALA A 151 -1.08 11.66 7.41
C ALA A 151 -0.93 10.52 8.44
N LEU A 152 -0.21 9.44 8.14
CA LEU A 152 -0.04 8.26 9.02
C LEU A 152 0.93 8.47 10.20
N ARG A 153 1.37 9.66 10.49
CA ARG A 153 2.34 9.98 11.56
C ARG A 153 1.78 9.88 12.98
N GLY A 154 0.59 9.29 13.18
CA GLY A 154 0.00 9.06 14.49
C GLY A 154 0.73 7.98 15.29
N ALA A 155 0.94 8.21 16.59
CA ALA A 155 1.64 7.30 17.49
C ALA A 155 0.92 5.94 17.67
N THR A 156 -0.40 5.89 17.52
CA THR A 156 -1.21 4.68 17.68
C THR A 156 -1.98 4.33 16.42
N ALA A 157 -2.37 3.07 16.28
CA ALA A 157 -3.22 2.62 15.17
C ALA A 157 -4.58 3.35 15.14
N ALA A 158 -5.13 3.70 16.31
CA ALA A 158 -6.36 4.46 16.41
C ALA A 158 -6.18 5.88 15.88
N ASN A 159 -5.11 6.57 16.27
CA ASN A 159 -4.77 7.90 15.76
C ASN A 159 -4.56 7.89 14.24
N ARG A 160 -3.82 6.92 13.72
CA ARG A 160 -3.62 6.79 12.27
C ARG A 160 -4.93 6.64 11.51
N ARG A 161 -5.83 5.77 11.99
CA ARG A 161 -7.17 5.61 11.39
C ARG A 161 -7.99 6.89 11.41
N SER A 162 -7.97 7.63 12.52
CA SER A 162 -8.69 8.90 12.65
C SER A 162 -8.15 9.97 11.71
N LEU A 163 -6.82 10.11 11.63
CA LEU A 163 -6.15 11.08 10.73
C LEU A 163 -6.42 10.77 9.26
N VAL A 164 -6.33 9.49 8.87
CA VAL A 164 -6.60 9.09 7.49
C VAL A 164 -8.07 9.29 7.15
N ARG A 165 -9.00 8.98 8.04
CA ARG A 165 -10.43 9.25 7.81
C ARG A 165 -10.66 10.74 7.58
N ARG A 166 -10.10 11.60 8.43
CA ARG A 166 -10.22 13.05 8.26
C ARG A 166 -9.59 13.54 6.95
N ALA A 167 -8.43 12.99 6.58
CA ALA A 167 -7.78 13.31 5.31
C ALA A 167 -8.62 12.85 4.12
N LEU A 168 -9.27 11.68 4.18
CA LEU A 168 -10.19 11.19 3.16
C LEU A 168 -11.40 12.12 2.99
N ASP A 169 -11.99 12.60 4.08
CA ASP A 169 -13.11 13.56 4.03
C ASP A 169 -12.70 14.85 3.28
N LEU A 170 -11.52 15.40 3.62
CA LEU A 170 -10.98 16.61 3.01
C LEU A 170 -10.63 16.41 1.53
N VAL A 171 -9.98 15.31 1.22
CA VAL A 171 -9.59 14.95 -0.15
C VAL A 171 -10.82 14.62 -0.99
N GLY A 172 -11.79 13.87 -0.45
CA GLY A 172 -13.04 13.53 -1.12
C GLY A 172 -13.80 14.77 -1.56
N ALA A 173 -13.89 15.78 -0.69
CA ALA A 173 -14.48 17.07 -1.06
C ALA A 173 -13.73 17.78 -2.20
N GLY A 174 -12.38 17.66 -2.23
CA GLY A 174 -11.56 18.22 -3.32
C GLY A 174 -11.62 17.45 -4.63
N LEU A 175 -11.94 16.16 -4.58
CA LEU A 175 -12.10 15.31 -5.76
C LEU A 175 -13.52 15.36 -6.36
N ALA A 176 -14.50 15.80 -5.58
CA ALA A 176 -15.88 15.95 -6.03
C ALA A 176 -16.00 17.00 -7.15
N PRO A 177 -17.01 16.93 -8.00
CA PRO A 177 -17.26 17.97 -8.98
C PRO A 177 -17.51 19.30 -8.27
N PRO A 178 -17.06 20.43 -8.83
CA PRO A 178 -17.31 21.73 -8.23
C PRO A 178 -18.82 21.95 -8.10
N ALA A 179 -19.22 22.52 -6.96
CA ALA A 179 -20.62 22.91 -6.76
C ALA A 179 -21.04 23.80 -7.93
N ARG A 180 -22.14 23.46 -8.60
CA ARG A 180 -22.70 24.33 -9.64
C ARG A 180 -23.01 25.66 -8.97
N GLY A 181 -22.29 26.72 -9.36
CA GLY A 181 -22.61 28.06 -8.91
C GLY A 181 -24.11 28.36 -9.20
N ARG A 182 -24.79 28.84 -8.18
CA ARG A 182 -26.12 29.35 -8.31
C ARG A 182 -26.10 30.66 -9.11
#